data_9108303640dfff1341bdf32bf6edf20b
#
_entry.id   9108303640dfff1341bdf32bf6edf20b
#
_cell.length_a   1.000
_cell.length_b   1.000
_cell.length_c   1.000
_cell.angle_alpha   90.00
_cell.angle_beta   90.00
_cell.angle_gamma   90.00
#
_symmetry.space_group_name_H-M   'P 1'
#
loop_
_entity.id
_entity.type
_entity.pdbx_description
1 polymer ?
#
loop_
_entity_poly.entity_id
_entity_poly.type
_entity_poly.pdbx_seq_one_letter_code
_entity_poly.pdbx_strand_id
1 'polypeptide(L)'
;MINRIPVTDISPTVFFGGDFVPVKAIAGEEIPVSATIFREGHDLLGADVVLYNAQGKELSRSVMREEWHGGDRYQGSVLIPAQGDYTFTIDSYDHPFATWIHDAEIKIPADIDAELMCTIGRIIFEEKLTEDPSAKSMLSAAIKTLRDTTLSAMNRFSQTSTEEIRGYFAANPLRRLVTSTIAYPIRADHERALVGSWYEFFPRSEGAIRKSDGSVVSGTFATASKRLAGVAAMGFDVLYLPPVHPIGYSHRKGKNNSLDALEDDCGVPWAIGNADGGHDAINPALGTMKDFEDFVKAAGKQGLEIAMDLALQTSPDHPWVKTNPEWFNKRADGTIAYAENPPKKYQDIYPINFDDDYEGIRDEVLRVIRLWVSKGVKIFRVDNPHTKPVHFWQDLLAIVNDESPDVIFLAEAFTR
;
A
#
# COMPACT_ATOMS: atom_id res chain seq x y z
N MET A 1 -25.75 -18.03 -11.94
CA MET A 1 -25.22 -18.44 -13.28
C MET A 1 -23.97 -19.27 -13.01
N ILE A 2 -23.80 -20.42 -13.64
CA ILE A 2 -22.57 -21.21 -13.46
C ILE A 2 -21.48 -20.54 -14.32
N ASN A 3 -20.38 -20.17 -13.70
CA ASN A 3 -19.23 -19.64 -14.41
C ASN A 3 -18.61 -20.77 -15.26
N ARG A 4 -18.56 -20.56 -16.58
CA ARG A 4 -18.04 -21.54 -17.52
C ARG A 4 -16.53 -21.66 -17.54
N ILE A 5 -15.86 -20.55 -17.18
CA ILE A 5 -14.40 -20.45 -17.17
C ILE A 5 -13.98 -20.04 -15.76
N PRO A 6 -13.64 -20.99 -14.88
CA PRO A 6 -13.17 -20.70 -13.53
C PRO A 6 -11.91 -19.87 -13.52
N VAL A 7 -11.86 -18.89 -12.62
CA VAL A 7 -10.67 -18.08 -12.31
C VAL A 7 -10.36 -18.28 -10.85
N THR A 8 -9.17 -18.77 -10.55
CA THR A 8 -8.72 -19.11 -9.19
C THR A 8 -7.32 -18.55 -8.95
N ASP A 9 -6.86 -18.65 -7.71
CA ASP A 9 -5.49 -18.35 -7.34
C ASP A 9 -5.04 -16.94 -7.78
N ILE A 10 -5.93 -15.97 -7.52
CA ILE A 10 -5.79 -14.58 -7.97
C ILE A 10 -4.80 -13.83 -7.06
N SER A 11 -3.85 -13.17 -7.69
CA SER A 11 -2.85 -12.31 -7.01
C SER A 11 -2.71 -10.98 -7.77
N PRO A 12 -2.59 -9.83 -7.04
CA PRO A 12 -2.51 -9.72 -5.60
C PRO A 12 -3.91 -9.67 -4.97
N THR A 13 -4.12 -10.40 -3.89
CA THR A 13 -5.32 -10.31 -3.06
C THR A 13 -4.95 -10.50 -1.59
N VAL A 14 -5.64 -9.79 -0.69
CA VAL A 14 -5.51 -9.96 0.75
C VAL A 14 -6.89 -10.29 1.31
N PHE A 15 -7.03 -11.49 1.90
CA PHE A 15 -8.27 -11.91 2.56
C PHE A 15 -8.07 -11.87 4.07
N PHE A 16 -8.87 -11.07 4.77
CA PHE A 16 -8.76 -10.92 6.21
C PHE A 16 -10.14 -10.65 6.83
N GLY A 17 -10.41 -11.26 7.98
CA GLY A 17 -11.66 -11.02 8.72
C GLY A 17 -12.93 -11.50 8.01
N GLY A 18 -12.82 -12.35 6.99
CA GLY A 18 -13.96 -12.86 6.22
C GLY A 18 -14.25 -12.07 4.94
N ASP A 19 -13.42 -11.07 4.60
CA ASP A 19 -13.57 -10.23 3.41
C ASP A 19 -12.22 -9.95 2.72
N PHE A 20 -12.26 -9.47 1.47
CA PHE A 20 -11.09 -8.94 0.78
C PHE A 20 -10.84 -7.49 1.21
N VAL A 21 -9.65 -7.26 1.76
CA VAL A 21 -9.20 -5.92 2.13
C VAL A 21 -8.30 -5.34 1.04
N PRO A 22 -8.18 -3.99 0.93
CA PRO A 22 -7.42 -3.37 -0.14
C PRO A 22 -5.96 -3.81 -0.18
N VAL A 23 -5.50 -4.21 -1.36
CA VAL A 23 -4.09 -4.37 -1.67
C VAL A 23 -3.46 -2.98 -1.75
N LYS A 24 -2.27 -2.84 -1.19
CA LYS A 24 -1.53 -1.57 -1.29
C LYS A 24 -0.91 -1.39 -2.65
N ALA A 25 -1.01 -0.16 -3.15
CA ALA A 25 -0.39 0.32 -4.38
C ALA A 25 0.10 1.76 -4.18
N ILE A 26 0.83 2.26 -5.15
CA ILE A 26 1.30 3.65 -5.17
C ILE A 26 0.85 4.30 -6.47
N ALA A 27 0.56 5.60 -6.42
CA ALA A 27 0.29 6.39 -7.63
C ALA A 27 1.43 6.28 -8.63
N GLY A 28 1.13 5.92 -9.88
CA GLY A 28 2.11 5.69 -10.93
C GLY A 28 2.71 4.28 -10.98
N GLU A 29 2.34 3.39 -10.04
CA GLU A 29 2.82 2.01 -10.00
C GLU A 29 2.07 1.12 -10.99
N GLU A 30 2.79 0.22 -11.63
CA GLU A 30 2.25 -0.85 -12.44
C GLU A 30 2.15 -2.12 -11.58
N ILE A 31 0.92 -2.52 -11.24
CA ILE A 31 0.64 -3.66 -10.37
C ILE A 31 0.52 -4.93 -11.23
N PRO A 32 1.38 -5.94 -11.04
CA PRO A 32 1.24 -7.22 -11.69
C PRO A 32 0.03 -7.97 -11.13
N VAL A 33 -0.79 -8.52 -12.02
CA VAL A 33 -1.96 -9.32 -11.67
C VAL A 33 -1.84 -10.69 -12.34
N SER A 34 -2.06 -11.76 -11.59
CA SER A 34 -2.00 -13.12 -12.11
C SER A 34 -3.16 -13.95 -11.59
N ALA A 35 -3.54 -14.99 -12.36
CA ALA A 35 -4.57 -15.94 -11.99
C ALA A 35 -4.38 -17.27 -12.69
N THR A 36 -4.94 -18.34 -12.11
CA THR A 36 -5.09 -19.63 -12.77
C THR A 36 -6.46 -19.69 -13.43
N ILE A 37 -6.51 -19.96 -14.76
CA ILE A 37 -7.70 -19.91 -15.59
C ILE A 37 -7.76 -21.18 -16.44
N PHE A 38 -8.83 -21.93 -16.32
CA PHE A 38 -8.96 -23.21 -17.02
C PHE A 38 -10.42 -23.50 -17.41
N ARG A 39 -10.60 -24.40 -18.37
CA ARG A 39 -11.89 -24.90 -18.80
C ARG A 39 -11.76 -26.34 -19.31
N GLU A 40 -12.86 -27.07 -19.31
CA GLU A 40 -12.94 -28.34 -20.00
C GLU A 40 -12.80 -28.20 -21.53
N GLY A 41 -12.14 -29.15 -22.18
CA GLY A 41 -11.94 -29.17 -23.63
C GLY A 41 -10.55 -28.75 -24.05
N HIS A 42 -10.39 -28.38 -25.32
CA HIS A 42 -9.11 -28.05 -25.93
C HIS A 42 -9.11 -26.64 -26.56
N ASP A 43 -10.20 -25.89 -26.41
CA ASP A 43 -10.28 -24.51 -26.90
C ASP A 43 -9.35 -23.60 -26.10
N LEU A 44 -8.66 -22.70 -26.79
CA LEU A 44 -7.77 -21.77 -26.16
C LEU A 44 -8.54 -20.64 -25.47
N LEU A 45 -8.05 -20.27 -24.30
CA LEU A 45 -8.64 -19.24 -23.48
C LEU A 45 -7.86 -17.94 -23.58
N GLY A 46 -8.53 -16.85 -23.21
CA GLY A 46 -7.90 -15.57 -22.97
C GLY A 46 -8.39 -14.97 -21.67
N ALA A 47 -7.70 -13.96 -21.20
CA ALA A 47 -8.10 -13.19 -20.04
C ALA A 47 -7.67 -11.73 -20.16
N ASP A 48 -8.45 -10.85 -19.53
CA ASP A 48 -8.10 -9.45 -19.34
C ASP A 48 -8.13 -9.15 -17.84
N VAL A 49 -7.24 -8.29 -17.41
CA VAL A 49 -7.37 -7.57 -16.14
C VAL A 49 -7.99 -6.20 -16.41
N VAL A 50 -8.99 -5.84 -15.63
CA VAL A 50 -9.76 -4.59 -15.80
C VAL A 50 -9.68 -3.78 -14.53
N LEU A 51 -9.23 -2.53 -14.63
CA LEU A 51 -9.14 -1.59 -13.52
C LEU A 51 -10.36 -0.65 -13.51
N TYR A 52 -10.93 -0.45 -12.33
CA TYR A 52 -12.05 0.46 -12.11
C TYR A 52 -11.69 1.50 -11.04
N ASN A 53 -12.22 2.70 -11.17
CA ASN A 53 -12.16 3.70 -10.09
C ASN A 53 -13.18 3.40 -8.97
N ALA A 54 -13.13 4.19 -7.89
CA ALA A 54 -14.06 4.06 -6.75
C ALA A 54 -15.55 4.19 -7.13
N GLN A 55 -15.89 4.80 -8.28
CA GLN A 55 -17.25 4.94 -8.78
C GLN A 55 -17.66 3.78 -9.71
N GLY A 56 -16.81 2.76 -9.87
CA GLY A 56 -17.07 1.61 -10.73
C GLY A 56 -16.93 1.89 -12.24
N LYS A 57 -16.30 3.01 -12.62
CA LYS A 57 -16.00 3.30 -14.04
C LYS A 57 -14.73 2.57 -14.45
N GLU A 58 -14.78 1.81 -15.54
CA GLU A 58 -13.60 1.21 -16.18
C GLU A 58 -12.59 2.28 -16.59
N LEU A 59 -11.36 2.13 -16.15
CA LEU A 59 -10.24 3.03 -16.46
C LEU A 59 -9.31 2.42 -17.51
N SER A 60 -9.03 1.13 -17.39
CA SER A 60 -8.15 0.42 -18.31
C SER A 60 -8.51 -1.06 -18.36
N ARG A 61 -8.15 -1.68 -19.47
CA ARG A 61 -8.27 -3.11 -19.74
C ARG A 61 -6.98 -3.58 -20.40
N SER A 62 -6.32 -4.55 -19.80
CA SER A 62 -5.06 -5.11 -20.29
C SER A 62 -5.21 -6.60 -20.52
N VAL A 63 -4.77 -7.08 -21.69
CA VAL A 63 -4.78 -8.52 -22.02
C VAL A 63 -3.75 -9.23 -21.13
N MET A 64 -4.20 -10.27 -20.45
CA MET A 64 -3.32 -11.18 -19.71
C MET A 64 -2.74 -12.24 -20.66
N ARG A 65 -1.51 -12.65 -20.40
CA ARG A 65 -0.83 -13.69 -21.19
C ARG A 65 -0.54 -14.89 -20.33
N GLU A 66 -0.62 -16.05 -20.91
CA GLU A 66 -0.18 -17.29 -20.27
C GLU A 66 1.32 -17.23 -20.00
N GLU A 67 1.77 -17.52 -18.77
CA GLU A 67 3.18 -17.44 -18.38
C GLU A 67 4.04 -18.47 -19.12
N TRP A 68 3.50 -19.66 -19.31
CA TRP A 68 4.11 -20.74 -20.12
C TRP A 68 3.00 -21.60 -20.73
N HIS A 69 3.25 -22.07 -21.93
CA HIS A 69 2.27 -22.83 -22.69
C HIS A 69 1.75 -24.08 -21.93
N GLY A 70 0.45 -24.19 -21.76
CA GLY A 70 -0.22 -25.29 -21.04
C GLY A 70 -0.12 -25.20 -19.51
N GLY A 71 0.21 -24.04 -18.99
CA GLY A 71 0.34 -23.82 -17.55
C GLY A 71 -0.90 -23.28 -16.86
N ASP A 72 -1.93 -22.91 -17.63
CA ASP A 72 -3.18 -22.30 -17.14
C ASP A 72 -2.95 -21.04 -16.26
N ARG A 73 -1.72 -20.58 -16.13
CA ARG A 73 -1.34 -19.40 -15.35
C ARG A 73 -1.22 -18.19 -16.24
N TYR A 74 -2.05 -17.19 -16.01
CA TYR A 74 -2.10 -15.94 -16.78
C TYR A 74 -1.58 -14.78 -15.97
N GLN A 75 -0.84 -13.87 -16.62
CA GLN A 75 -0.28 -12.67 -16.03
C GLN A 75 -0.58 -11.44 -16.89
N GLY A 76 -0.92 -10.35 -16.25
CA GLY A 76 -1.10 -9.02 -16.82
C GLY A 76 -0.73 -7.96 -15.80
N SER A 77 -1.01 -6.69 -16.11
CA SER A 77 -0.77 -5.60 -15.17
C SER A 77 -1.81 -4.50 -15.32
N VAL A 78 -1.95 -3.68 -14.27
CA VAL A 78 -2.74 -2.46 -14.26
C VAL A 78 -1.88 -1.30 -13.78
N LEU A 79 -1.92 -0.18 -14.51
CA LEU A 79 -1.26 1.06 -14.11
C LEU A 79 -2.21 1.86 -13.21
N ILE A 80 -1.77 2.19 -12.01
CA ILE A 80 -2.51 3.02 -11.05
C ILE A 80 -2.29 4.50 -11.39
N PRO A 81 -3.31 5.25 -11.84
CA PRO A 81 -3.08 6.59 -12.39
C PRO A 81 -2.83 7.67 -11.34
N ALA A 82 -3.36 7.51 -10.12
CA ALA A 82 -3.29 8.51 -9.07
C ALA A 82 -3.53 7.87 -7.68
N GLN A 83 -3.35 8.63 -6.63
CA GLN A 83 -3.76 8.26 -5.28
C GLN A 83 -5.28 8.08 -5.22
N GLY A 84 -5.76 7.05 -4.49
CA GLY A 84 -7.19 6.77 -4.29
C GLY A 84 -7.53 5.31 -4.22
N ASP A 85 -8.84 5.03 -4.19
CA ASP A 85 -9.38 3.69 -4.13
C ASP A 85 -9.74 3.19 -5.53
N TYR A 86 -9.38 1.94 -5.80
CA TYR A 86 -9.61 1.24 -7.05
C TYR A 86 -10.10 -0.17 -6.79
N THR A 87 -10.64 -0.80 -7.82
CA THR A 87 -10.87 -2.23 -7.83
C THR A 87 -10.39 -2.81 -9.15
N PHE A 88 -10.02 -4.10 -9.15
CA PHE A 88 -9.79 -4.81 -10.40
C PHE A 88 -10.65 -6.06 -10.47
N THR A 89 -10.99 -6.47 -11.70
CA THR A 89 -11.57 -7.77 -12.03
C THR A 89 -10.69 -8.49 -13.03
N ILE A 90 -10.87 -9.80 -13.14
CA ILE A 90 -10.33 -10.60 -14.24
C ILE A 90 -11.50 -11.11 -15.04
N ASP A 91 -11.52 -10.78 -16.34
CA ASP A 91 -12.46 -11.28 -17.32
C ASP A 91 -11.79 -12.42 -18.08
N SER A 92 -12.20 -13.66 -17.83
CA SER A 92 -11.79 -14.82 -18.61
C SER A 92 -12.76 -15.08 -19.75
N TYR A 93 -12.26 -15.54 -20.89
CA TYR A 93 -13.09 -15.75 -22.09
C TYR A 93 -12.53 -16.86 -22.99
N ASP A 94 -13.42 -17.43 -23.79
CA ASP A 94 -13.09 -18.26 -24.93
C ASP A 94 -12.45 -17.40 -26.03
N HIS A 95 -11.29 -17.83 -26.56
CA HIS A 95 -10.52 -17.10 -27.57
C HIS A 95 -10.62 -17.75 -28.96
N PRO A 96 -11.71 -17.52 -29.70
CA PRO A 96 -12.01 -18.27 -30.94
C PRO A 96 -10.93 -18.13 -32.00
N PHE A 97 -10.30 -16.94 -32.13
CA PHE A 97 -9.24 -16.73 -33.10
C PHE A 97 -8.00 -17.57 -32.76
N ALA A 98 -7.58 -17.62 -31.49
CA ALA A 98 -6.42 -18.42 -31.08
C ALA A 98 -6.69 -19.91 -31.30
N THR A 99 -7.89 -20.40 -30.93
CA THR A 99 -8.32 -21.77 -31.20
C THR A 99 -8.32 -22.09 -32.70
N TRP A 100 -8.88 -21.20 -33.52
CA TRP A 100 -8.88 -21.37 -34.97
C TRP A 100 -7.46 -21.40 -35.55
N ILE A 101 -6.55 -20.52 -35.14
CA ILE A 101 -5.17 -20.54 -35.60
C ILE A 101 -4.51 -21.88 -35.27
N HIS A 102 -4.62 -22.33 -34.02
CA HIS A 102 -4.07 -23.60 -33.56
C HIS A 102 -4.55 -24.75 -34.40
N ASP A 103 -5.86 -24.87 -34.55
CA ASP A 103 -6.49 -25.94 -35.33
C ASP A 103 -6.12 -25.89 -36.82
N ALA A 104 -6.15 -24.71 -37.44
CA ALA A 104 -5.87 -24.52 -38.84
C ALA A 104 -4.39 -24.81 -39.17
N GLU A 105 -3.46 -24.52 -38.31
CA GLU A 105 -2.04 -24.87 -38.45
C GLU A 105 -1.80 -26.37 -38.52
N ILE A 106 -2.65 -27.18 -37.89
CA ILE A 106 -2.56 -28.63 -37.85
C ILE A 106 -3.36 -29.22 -38.99
N LYS A 107 -4.65 -28.85 -39.15
CA LYS A 107 -5.60 -29.47 -40.02
C LYS A 107 -5.41 -29.15 -41.51
N ILE A 108 -5.09 -27.88 -41.85
CA ILE A 108 -4.97 -27.47 -43.25
C ILE A 108 -3.78 -28.17 -43.95
N PRO A 109 -2.57 -28.24 -43.34
CA PRO A 109 -1.44 -28.97 -43.97
C PRO A 109 -1.72 -30.48 -44.10
N ALA A 110 -2.53 -31.05 -43.22
CA ALA A 110 -2.91 -32.46 -43.25
C ALA A 110 -4.09 -32.76 -44.19
N ASP A 111 -4.64 -31.75 -44.86
CA ASP A 111 -5.86 -31.84 -45.71
C ASP A 111 -7.07 -32.38 -44.94
N ILE A 112 -7.14 -32.07 -43.63
CA ILE A 112 -8.26 -32.45 -42.75
C ILE A 112 -9.14 -31.21 -42.57
N ASP A 113 -10.39 -31.29 -42.95
CA ASP A 113 -11.38 -30.21 -42.82
C ASP A 113 -10.90 -28.84 -43.35
N ALA A 114 -10.00 -28.79 -44.33
CA ALA A 114 -9.32 -27.57 -44.76
C ALA A 114 -10.31 -26.49 -45.21
N GLU A 115 -11.36 -26.80 -45.94
CA GLU A 115 -12.42 -25.86 -46.35
C GLU A 115 -13.27 -25.40 -45.16
N LEU A 116 -13.49 -26.29 -44.19
CA LEU A 116 -14.20 -25.94 -42.96
C LEU A 116 -13.38 -24.94 -42.11
N MET A 117 -12.04 -25.12 -42.01
CA MET A 117 -11.16 -24.17 -41.34
C MET A 117 -11.20 -22.77 -41.98
N CYS A 118 -11.24 -22.69 -43.33
CA CYS A 118 -11.41 -21.39 -44.01
C CYS A 118 -12.80 -20.79 -43.71
N THR A 119 -13.83 -21.60 -43.59
CA THR A 119 -15.19 -21.14 -43.26
C THR A 119 -15.26 -20.64 -41.83
N ILE A 120 -14.69 -21.34 -40.85
CA ILE A 120 -14.62 -20.95 -39.43
C ILE A 120 -13.86 -19.62 -39.29
N GLY A 121 -12.66 -19.53 -39.93
CA GLY A 121 -11.90 -18.29 -39.92
C GLY A 121 -12.69 -17.10 -40.44
N ARG A 122 -13.37 -17.28 -41.58
CA ARG A 122 -14.24 -16.22 -42.14
C ARG A 122 -15.30 -15.74 -41.16
N ILE A 123 -15.98 -16.65 -40.47
CA ILE A 123 -16.99 -16.29 -39.46
C ILE A 123 -16.38 -15.47 -38.31
N ILE A 124 -15.20 -15.86 -37.83
CA ILE A 124 -14.48 -15.14 -36.77
C ILE A 124 -14.12 -13.72 -37.23
N PHE A 125 -13.63 -13.54 -38.46
CA PHE A 125 -13.31 -12.22 -38.99
C PHE A 125 -14.57 -11.36 -39.21
N GLU A 126 -15.70 -11.94 -39.62
CA GLU A 126 -17.00 -11.27 -39.79
C GLU A 126 -17.54 -10.78 -38.45
N GLU A 127 -17.48 -11.62 -37.39
CA GLU A 127 -17.82 -11.20 -36.03
C GLU A 127 -16.94 -10.06 -35.54
N LYS A 128 -15.61 -10.19 -35.72
CA LYS A 128 -14.67 -9.14 -35.28
C LYS A 128 -14.88 -7.85 -36.03
N LEU A 129 -15.20 -7.88 -37.33
CA LEU A 129 -15.56 -6.69 -38.11
C LEU A 129 -16.83 -6.00 -37.58
N THR A 130 -17.78 -6.77 -37.05
CA THR A 130 -18.99 -6.22 -36.43
C THR A 130 -18.68 -5.57 -35.09
N GLU A 131 -17.80 -6.18 -34.30
CA GLU A 131 -17.36 -5.65 -32.98
C GLU A 131 -16.45 -4.43 -33.14
N ASP A 132 -15.47 -4.48 -34.08
CA ASP A 132 -14.50 -3.40 -34.32
C ASP A 132 -14.50 -2.94 -35.79
N PRO A 133 -15.40 -2.00 -36.14
CA PRO A 133 -15.45 -1.43 -37.49
C PRO A 133 -14.22 -0.58 -37.84
N SER A 134 -13.38 -0.21 -36.89
CA SER A 134 -12.18 0.59 -37.15
C SER A 134 -11.11 -0.18 -37.97
N ALA A 135 -11.06 -1.51 -37.77
CA ALA A 135 -10.15 -2.40 -38.50
C ALA A 135 -10.72 -2.91 -39.85
N LYS A 136 -11.75 -2.25 -40.39
CA LYS A 136 -12.50 -2.68 -41.57
C LYS A 136 -11.64 -3.04 -42.78
N SER A 137 -10.61 -2.27 -43.08
CA SER A 137 -9.75 -2.52 -44.23
C SER A 137 -9.09 -3.88 -44.19
N MET A 138 -8.43 -4.19 -43.08
CA MET A 138 -7.71 -5.45 -42.84
C MET A 138 -8.68 -6.63 -42.78
N LEU A 139 -9.73 -6.50 -41.93
CA LEU A 139 -10.68 -7.59 -41.71
C LEU A 139 -11.47 -7.94 -42.97
N SER A 140 -11.92 -6.93 -43.78
CA SER A 140 -12.62 -7.17 -45.04
C SER A 140 -11.73 -7.83 -46.09
N ALA A 141 -10.43 -7.47 -46.15
CA ALA A 141 -9.48 -8.14 -47.02
C ALA A 141 -9.31 -9.62 -46.65
N ALA A 142 -9.14 -9.91 -45.37
CA ALA A 142 -9.05 -11.29 -44.87
C ALA A 142 -10.33 -12.12 -45.17
N ILE A 143 -11.53 -11.55 -44.94
CA ILE A 143 -12.80 -12.17 -45.26
C ILE A 143 -12.89 -12.50 -46.76
N LYS A 144 -12.48 -11.57 -47.65
CA LYS A 144 -12.47 -11.76 -49.10
C LYS A 144 -11.54 -12.91 -49.48
N THR A 145 -10.33 -12.93 -48.91
CA THR A 145 -9.34 -14.00 -49.14
C THR A 145 -9.87 -15.35 -48.70
N LEU A 146 -10.47 -15.47 -47.54
CA LEU A 146 -11.06 -16.74 -47.04
C LEU A 146 -12.21 -17.25 -47.91
N ARG A 147 -12.93 -16.35 -48.60
CA ARG A 147 -14.01 -16.72 -49.55
C ARG A 147 -13.51 -17.13 -50.95
N ASP A 148 -12.28 -16.84 -51.30
CA ASP A 148 -11.73 -17.03 -52.64
C ASP A 148 -11.33 -18.51 -52.84
N THR A 149 -12.28 -19.33 -53.35
CA THR A 149 -12.05 -20.73 -53.65
C THR A 149 -11.16 -21.02 -54.83
N THR A 150 -10.68 -19.98 -55.56
CA THR A 150 -9.64 -20.14 -56.60
C THR A 150 -8.26 -20.32 -55.98
N LEU A 151 -8.10 -19.95 -54.74
CA LEU A 151 -6.89 -20.18 -53.94
C LEU A 151 -7.04 -21.48 -53.11
N SER A 152 -5.92 -22.19 -52.94
CA SER A 152 -5.90 -23.34 -52.04
C SER A 152 -6.17 -22.89 -50.57
N ALA A 153 -6.72 -23.79 -49.76
CA ALA A 153 -6.95 -23.50 -48.33
C ALA A 153 -5.66 -23.04 -47.62
N MET A 154 -4.51 -23.65 -47.95
CA MET A 154 -3.21 -23.23 -47.42
C MET A 154 -2.86 -21.79 -47.81
N ASN A 155 -3.08 -21.38 -49.06
CA ASN A 155 -2.79 -20.01 -49.48
C ASN A 155 -3.76 -19.01 -48.81
N ARG A 156 -5.02 -19.35 -48.65
CA ARG A 156 -5.98 -18.53 -47.92
C ARG A 156 -5.58 -18.37 -46.45
N PHE A 157 -5.22 -19.46 -45.79
CA PHE A 157 -4.78 -19.44 -44.39
C PHE A 157 -3.52 -18.62 -44.23
N SER A 158 -2.48 -18.85 -45.06
CA SER A 158 -1.19 -18.10 -44.94
C SER A 158 -1.38 -16.59 -45.08
N GLN A 159 -2.29 -16.13 -45.95
CA GLN A 159 -2.59 -14.70 -46.13
C GLN A 159 -3.47 -14.11 -45.01
N THR A 160 -4.14 -14.92 -44.24
CA THR A 160 -5.05 -14.48 -43.15
C THR A 160 -4.55 -14.82 -41.75
N SER A 161 -3.33 -15.38 -41.66
CA SER A 161 -2.64 -15.66 -40.40
C SER A 161 -1.28 -14.94 -40.31
N THR A 162 -1.16 -13.79 -40.96
CA THR A 162 0.06 -12.97 -40.94
C THR A 162 0.37 -12.42 -39.55
N GLU A 163 1.61 -12.02 -39.31
CA GLU A 163 2.04 -11.40 -38.05
C GLU A 163 1.19 -10.16 -37.69
N GLU A 164 0.84 -9.33 -38.68
CA GLU A 164 -0.02 -8.17 -38.51
C GLU A 164 -1.41 -8.58 -37.98
N ILE A 165 -2.05 -9.57 -38.59
CA ILE A 165 -3.37 -10.06 -38.18
C ILE A 165 -3.30 -10.71 -36.79
N ARG A 166 -2.29 -11.56 -36.55
CA ARG A 166 -2.07 -12.18 -35.22
C ARG A 166 -1.85 -11.11 -34.15
N GLY A 167 -1.02 -10.11 -34.44
CA GLY A 167 -0.78 -8.98 -33.53
C GLY A 167 -2.05 -8.18 -33.23
N TYR A 168 -2.88 -7.93 -34.24
CA TYR A 168 -4.17 -7.27 -34.05
C TYR A 168 -5.08 -8.05 -33.11
N PHE A 169 -5.28 -9.36 -33.34
CA PHE A 169 -6.13 -10.19 -32.47
C PHE A 169 -5.52 -10.44 -31.09
N ALA A 170 -4.21 -10.41 -30.96
CA ALA A 170 -3.55 -10.49 -29.66
C ALA A 170 -3.78 -9.22 -28.80
N ALA A 171 -3.88 -8.05 -29.44
CA ALA A 171 -4.20 -6.80 -28.77
C ALA A 171 -5.72 -6.58 -28.60
N ASN A 172 -6.51 -7.09 -29.54
CA ASN A 172 -7.95 -6.89 -29.63
C ASN A 172 -8.68 -8.23 -29.79
N PRO A 173 -8.64 -9.15 -28.79
CA PRO A 173 -9.24 -10.47 -28.91
C PRO A 173 -10.75 -10.39 -29.11
N LEU A 174 -11.31 -11.35 -29.86
CA LEU A 174 -12.74 -11.61 -29.87
C LEU A 174 -13.08 -12.43 -28.63
N ARG A 175 -13.94 -11.89 -27.77
CA ARG A 175 -14.26 -12.48 -26.46
C ARG A 175 -15.61 -13.17 -26.50
N ARG A 176 -15.65 -14.48 -26.26
CA ARG A 176 -16.88 -15.25 -26.11
C ARG A 176 -16.97 -15.86 -24.72
N LEU A 177 -18.15 -16.13 -24.22
CA LEU A 177 -18.39 -16.76 -22.91
C LEU A 177 -17.70 -16.04 -21.75
N VAL A 178 -17.66 -14.72 -21.77
CA VAL A 178 -16.95 -13.92 -20.76
C VAL A 178 -17.46 -14.25 -19.36
N THR A 179 -16.53 -14.53 -18.46
CA THR A 179 -16.76 -14.74 -17.03
C THR A 179 -15.91 -13.73 -16.26
N SER A 180 -16.57 -12.83 -15.54
CA SER A 180 -15.88 -11.85 -14.69
C SER A 180 -15.80 -12.33 -13.24
N THR A 181 -14.69 -12.08 -12.58
CA THR A 181 -14.54 -12.28 -11.14
C THR A 181 -15.32 -11.24 -10.34
N ILE A 182 -15.36 -11.40 -9.03
CA ILE A 182 -15.70 -10.26 -8.13
C ILE A 182 -14.64 -9.18 -8.27
N ALA A 183 -14.99 -7.97 -7.82
CA ALA A 183 -14.04 -6.86 -7.77
C ALA A 183 -13.12 -6.99 -6.55
N TYR A 184 -11.80 -6.92 -6.75
CA TYR A 184 -10.79 -6.95 -5.70
C TYR A 184 -10.30 -5.55 -5.40
N PRO A 185 -10.29 -5.12 -4.13
CA PRO A 185 -9.97 -3.73 -3.79
C PRO A 185 -8.47 -3.44 -3.82
N ILE A 186 -8.12 -2.24 -4.27
CA ILE A 186 -6.77 -1.67 -4.24
C ILE A 186 -6.86 -0.28 -3.61
N ARG A 187 -5.94 0.05 -2.70
CA ARG A 187 -5.72 1.41 -2.21
C ARG A 187 -4.35 1.90 -2.64
N ALA A 188 -4.35 2.98 -3.42
CA ALA A 188 -3.14 3.64 -3.87
C ALA A 188 -2.78 4.80 -2.94
N ASP A 189 -1.62 4.70 -2.34
CA ASP A 189 -1.04 5.74 -1.48
C ASP A 189 -0.27 6.78 -2.31
N HIS A 190 0.12 7.87 -1.66
CA HIS A 190 0.98 8.90 -2.22
C HIS A 190 2.37 8.33 -2.57
N GLU A 191 3.02 8.89 -3.59
CA GLU A 191 4.36 8.46 -4.07
C GLU A 191 5.40 8.37 -2.93
N ARG A 192 5.34 9.24 -1.92
CA ARG A 192 6.21 9.21 -0.76
C ARG A 192 6.10 7.93 0.09
N ALA A 193 4.99 7.21 0.00
CA ALA A 193 4.83 5.93 0.69
C ALA A 193 5.70 4.80 0.08
N LEU A 194 6.13 4.94 -1.19
CA LEU A 194 7.01 3.98 -1.84
C LEU A 194 8.47 4.24 -1.50
N VAL A 195 8.89 5.50 -1.56
CA VAL A 195 10.29 5.89 -1.44
C VAL A 195 10.44 7.19 -0.66
N GLY A 196 11.42 7.20 0.25
CA GLY A 196 11.84 8.39 0.98
C GLY A 196 13.21 8.19 1.62
N SER A 197 14.06 9.20 1.53
CA SER A 197 15.34 9.25 2.23
C SER A 197 15.16 9.98 3.55
N TRP A 198 15.36 9.28 4.66
CA TRP A 198 15.06 9.78 6.00
C TRP A 198 16.33 10.15 6.76
N TYR A 199 16.30 11.31 7.41
CA TYR A 199 17.32 11.75 8.36
C TYR A 199 16.71 11.88 9.75
N GLU A 200 17.30 11.22 10.73
CA GLU A 200 16.87 11.30 12.13
C GLU A 200 17.75 12.28 12.92
N PHE A 201 17.15 13.10 13.73
CA PHE A 201 17.83 13.79 14.81
C PHE A 201 16.92 14.10 16.00
N PHE A 202 17.52 14.25 17.16
CA PHE A 202 16.86 14.77 18.35
C PHE A 202 16.93 16.30 18.35
N PRO A 203 15.82 17.05 18.34
CA PRO A 203 15.84 18.50 18.40
C PRO A 203 16.66 19.03 19.59
N ARG A 204 16.64 18.29 20.71
CA ARG A 204 17.43 18.63 21.91
C ARG A 204 18.95 18.59 21.70
N SER A 205 19.44 17.82 20.72
CA SER A 205 20.86 17.70 20.40
C SER A 205 21.32 18.81 19.45
N GLU A 206 20.41 19.29 18.59
CA GLU A 206 20.75 20.29 17.58
C GLU A 206 20.85 21.68 18.16
N GLY A 207 22.10 22.16 18.22
CA GLY A 207 22.45 23.45 18.87
C GLY A 207 22.54 23.35 20.38
N ALA A 208 22.63 22.15 20.96
CA ALA A 208 22.93 21.96 22.36
C ALA A 208 24.33 22.53 22.72
N ILE A 209 24.45 23.12 23.89
CA ILE A 209 25.71 23.75 24.36
C ILE A 209 26.16 23.06 25.65
N ARG A 210 27.35 22.47 25.63
CA ARG A 210 28.00 22.01 26.85
C ARG A 210 28.75 23.18 27.51
N LYS A 211 28.38 23.52 28.74
CA LYS A 211 29.04 24.57 29.52
C LYS A 211 30.35 24.08 30.13
N SER A 212 31.16 25.03 30.65
CA SER A 212 32.44 24.74 31.31
C SER A 212 32.29 23.90 32.60
N ASP A 213 31.15 23.98 33.27
CA ASP A 213 30.81 23.19 34.46
C ASP A 213 30.34 21.78 34.14
N GLY A 214 30.27 21.42 32.83
CA GLY A 214 29.81 20.12 32.34
C GLY A 214 28.32 20.00 32.14
N SER A 215 27.51 20.99 32.56
CA SER A 215 26.09 21.02 32.33
C SER A 215 25.78 21.23 30.84
N VAL A 216 24.61 20.78 30.39
CA VAL A 216 24.18 20.87 29.00
C VAL A 216 22.89 21.70 28.89
N VAL A 217 22.96 22.73 28.05
CA VAL A 217 21.77 23.46 27.62
C VAL A 217 21.19 22.73 26.42
N SER A 218 19.94 22.28 26.53
CA SER A 218 19.22 21.58 25.45
C SER A 218 19.11 22.46 24.20
N GLY A 219 19.22 21.83 23.02
CA GLY A 219 18.70 22.42 21.78
C GLY A 219 17.17 22.51 21.84
N THR A 220 16.64 23.35 20.95
CA THR A 220 15.20 23.65 20.81
C THR A 220 14.78 23.53 19.35
N PHE A 221 13.49 23.62 19.02
CA PHE A 221 13.04 23.71 17.62
C PHE A 221 13.66 24.91 16.89
N ALA A 222 13.83 26.02 17.57
CA ALA A 222 14.48 27.21 16.98
C ALA A 222 15.97 26.98 16.64
N THR A 223 16.72 26.26 17.48
CA THR A 223 18.12 25.92 17.18
C THR A 223 18.20 24.79 16.13
N ALA A 224 17.34 23.81 16.20
CA ALA A 224 17.25 22.69 15.26
C ALA A 224 16.87 23.15 13.83
N SER A 225 16.06 24.19 13.69
CA SER A 225 15.72 24.80 12.39
C SER A 225 16.95 25.20 11.57
N LYS A 226 18.06 25.53 12.20
CA LYS A 226 19.31 25.89 11.52
C LYS A 226 19.96 24.71 10.79
N ARG A 227 19.64 23.47 11.18
CA ARG A 227 20.16 22.25 10.57
C ARG A 227 19.44 21.87 9.28
N LEU A 228 18.17 22.30 9.10
CA LEU A 228 17.28 21.86 8.01
C LEU A 228 17.88 22.01 6.61
N ALA A 229 18.48 23.16 6.31
CA ALA A 229 19.11 23.38 5.01
C ALA A 229 20.27 22.40 4.74
N GLY A 230 21.03 22.02 5.78
CA GLY A 230 22.09 21.02 5.67
C GLY A 230 21.55 19.60 5.44
N VAL A 231 20.43 19.25 6.05
CA VAL A 231 19.75 17.96 5.83
C VAL A 231 19.23 17.87 4.40
N ALA A 232 18.53 18.91 3.93
CA ALA A 232 18.04 18.97 2.55
C ALA A 232 19.17 18.92 1.51
N ALA A 233 20.30 19.62 1.77
CA ALA A 233 21.47 19.62 0.89
C ALA A 233 22.16 18.25 0.76
N MET A 234 21.97 17.35 1.72
CA MET A 234 22.42 15.96 1.65
C MET A 234 21.50 15.06 0.79
N GLY A 235 20.36 15.57 0.34
CA GLY A 235 19.40 14.83 -0.50
C GLY A 235 18.35 14.04 0.28
N PHE A 236 18.14 14.36 1.58
CA PHE A 236 17.04 13.77 2.34
C PHE A 236 15.71 14.47 2.05
N ASP A 237 14.63 13.67 2.09
CA ASP A 237 13.25 14.12 1.85
C ASP A 237 12.45 14.25 3.14
N VAL A 238 12.77 13.41 4.12
CA VAL A 238 12.02 13.28 5.37
C VAL A 238 12.96 13.50 6.55
N LEU A 239 12.50 14.31 7.48
CA LEU A 239 13.14 14.49 8.77
C LEU A 239 12.32 13.76 9.84
N TYR A 240 12.89 12.69 10.39
CA TYR A 240 12.28 11.92 11.47
C TYR A 240 12.67 12.47 12.82
N LEU A 241 11.68 12.74 13.64
CA LEU A 241 11.81 13.19 15.01
C LEU A 241 11.39 12.08 15.97
N PRO A 242 12.28 11.56 16.83
CA PRO A 242 11.88 10.80 18.02
C PRO A 242 10.88 11.60 18.87
N PRO A 243 10.15 10.98 19.82
CA PRO A 243 9.08 11.66 20.54
C PRO A 243 9.50 13.00 21.09
N VAL A 244 8.72 14.04 20.79
CA VAL A 244 8.95 15.43 21.18
C VAL A 244 8.13 15.86 22.41
N HIS A 245 7.45 14.89 23.01
CA HIS A 245 6.53 15.06 24.13
C HIS A 245 7.26 15.24 25.47
N PRO A 246 6.57 15.73 26.53
CA PRO A 246 7.08 15.70 27.89
C PRO A 246 7.51 14.29 28.29
N ILE A 247 8.61 14.18 29.04
CA ILE A 247 9.19 12.90 29.47
C ILE A 247 8.92 12.70 30.96
N GLY A 248 8.56 11.49 31.36
CA GLY A 248 8.32 11.14 32.77
C GLY A 248 9.51 11.35 33.69
N TYR A 249 9.23 11.52 34.95
CA TYR A 249 10.25 11.64 36.03
C TYR A 249 10.42 10.33 36.81
N SER A 250 9.35 9.56 36.99
CA SER A 250 9.37 8.29 37.71
C SER A 250 10.18 7.23 36.95
N HIS A 251 11.13 6.62 37.62
CA HIS A 251 12.06 5.63 37.04
C HIS A 251 12.84 6.16 35.82
N ARG A 252 13.04 7.48 35.73
CA ARG A 252 13.78 8.12 34.63
C ARG A 252 15.14 7.48 34.44
N LYS A 253 15.54 7.25 33.23
CA LYS A 253 16.88 6.74 32.88
C LYS A 253 17.89 7.87 32.82
N GLY A 254 19.07 7.59 33.36
CA GLY A 254 20.22 8.45 33.28
C GLY A 254 21.10 8.17 32.05
N LYS A 255 22.30 8.78 32.03
CA LYS A 255 23.29 8.62 30.95
C LYS A 255 23.63 7.14 30.73
N ASN A 256 23.79 6.76 29.46
CA ASN A 256 24.05 5.37 29.04
C ASN A 256 22.99 4.36 29.55
N ASN A 257 21.74 4.81 29.66
CA ASN A 257 20.63 3.99 30.13
C ASN A 257 20.80 3.48 31.57
N SER A 258 21.50 4.23 32.41
CA SER A 258 21.61 3.88 33.85
C SER A 258 20.24 3.95 34.52
N LEU A 259 20.05 3.15 35.57
CA LEU A 259 18.80 3.14 36.35
C LEU A 259 18.68 4.33 37.30
N ASP A 260 19.79 5.00 37.59
CA ASP A 260 19.88 6.17 38.46
C ASP A 260 20.07 7.42 37.59
N ALA A 261 19.04 8.25 37.46
CA ALA A 261 19.08 9.51 36.79
C ALA A 261 19.56 10.64 37.71
N LEU A 262 20.39 11.55 37.20
CA LEU A 262 20.72 12.82 37.83
C LEU A 262 19.63 13.83 37.48
N GLU A 263 19.62 14.94 38.23
CA GLU A 263 18.63 16.02 38.04
C GLU A 263 18.68 16.63 36.62
N ASP A 264 19.85 16.66 35.99
CA ASP A 264 20.07 17.18 34.63
C ASP A 264 19.89 16.13 33.52
N ASP A 265 19.56 14.87 33.85
CA ASP A 265 19.32 13.84 32.85
C ASP A 265 17.93 14.01 32.21
N CYS A 266 17.92 14.02 30.88
CA CYS A 266 16.69 14.26 30.11
C CYS A 266 15.71 13.06 30.10
N GLY A 267 16.16 11.87 30.47
CA GLY A 267 15.36 10.63 30.35
C GLY A 267 15.25 10.10 28.92
N VAL A 268 14.40 9.13 28.75
CA VAL A 268 14.13 8.46 27.47
C VAL A 268 12.90 9.11 26.82
N PRO A 269 12.97 9.61 25.58
CA PRO A 269 11.85 10.27 24.90
C PRO A 269 10.58 9.39 24.79
N TRP A 270 10.75 8.07 24.71
CA TRP A 270 9.63 7.10 24.62
C TRP A 270 8.91 6.87 25.96
N ALA A 271 9.44 7.35 27.08
CA ALA A 271 8.73 7.43 28.37
C ALA A 271 7.87 8.70 28.40
N ILE A 272 6.81 8.71 27.59
CA ILE A 272 5.99 9.89 27.28
C ILE A 272 5.10 10.27 28.45
N GLY A 273 5.09 11.56 28.79
CA GLY A 273 4.12 12.22 29.64
C GLY A 273 4.62 12.53 31.05
N ASN A 274 4.22 13.70 31.53
CA ASN A 274 4.37 14.16 32.90
C ASN A 274 3.31 15.25 33.19
N ALA A 275 3.50 16.08 34.21
CA ALA A 275 2.56 17.14 34.56
C ALA A 275 2.40 18.22 33.46
N ASP A 276 3.35 18.34 32.53
CA ASP A 276 3.29 19.29 31.42
C ASP A 276 2.45 18.76 30.22
N GLY A 277 2.00 17.49 30.26
CA GLY A 277 1.15 16.89 29.24
C GLY A 277 1.61 15.52 28.79
N GLY A 278 0.93 14.99 27.77
CA GLY A 278 1.15 13.67 27.18
C GLY A 278 1.46 13.72 25.68
N HIS A 279 0.84 12.83 24.92
CA HIS A 279 1.04 12.67 23.48
C HIS A 279 0.57 13.88 22.64
N ASP A 280 -0.16 14.79 23.21
CA ASP A 280 -0.69 16.00 22.59
C ASP A 280 0.07 17.28 22.99
N ALA A 281 1.17 17.15 23.74
CA ALA A 281 1.96 18.25 24.24
C ALA A 281 3.40 18.22 23.71
N ILE A 282 4.01 19.41 23.66
CA ILE A 282 5.45 19.59 23.38
C ILE A 282 6.20 19.62 24.70
N ASN A 283 7.35 18.96 24.75
CA ASN A 283 8.30 19.07 25.86
C ASN A 283 8.75 20.53 26.01
N PRO A 284 8.52 21.19 27.18
CA PRO A 284 8.89 22.60 27.36
C PRO A 284 10.36 22.91 27.10
N ALA A 285 11.26 21.92 27.28
CA ALA A 285 12.67 22.09 26.97
C ALA A 285 12.98 22.27 25.47
N LEU A 286 12.05 21.86 24.58
CA LEU A 286 12.16 22.02 23.13
C LEU A 286 11.53 23.29 22.60
N GLY A 287 10.65 23.93 23.38
CA GLY A 287 9.88 25.11 23.03
C GLY A 287 8.36 24.91 23.20
N THR A 288 7.59 25.71 22.48
CA THR A 288 6.13 25.72 22.51
C THR A 288 5.56 24.99 21.28
N MET A 289 4.23 24.74 21.27
CA MET A 289 3.53 24.26 20.08
C MET A 289 3.73 25.21 18.87
N LYS A 290 3.82 26.52 19.11
CA LYS A 290 4.08 27.50 18.05
C LYS A 290 5.48 27.35 17.47
N ASP A 291 6.50 27.07 18.31
CA ASP A 291 7.86 26.81 17.84
C ASP A 291 7.94 25.53 17.00
N PHE A 292 7.17 24.50 17.35
CA PHE A 292 7.03 23.30 16.54
C PHE A 292 6.39 23.59 15.18
N GLU A 293 5.27 24.34 15.15
CA GLU A 293 4.61 24.72 13.89
C GLU A 293 5.55 25.53 12.98
N ASP A 294 6.35 26.42 13.55
CA ASP A 294 7.33 27.21 12.80
C ASP A 294 8.47 26.33 12.26
N PHE A 295 8.88 25.32 13.04
CA PHE A 295 9.85 24.31 12.62
C PHE A 295 9.34 23.49 11.45
N VAL A 296 8.10 22.98 11.51
CA VAL A 296 7.44 22.23 10.41
C VAL A 296 7.37 23.09 9.14
N LYS A 297 6.98 24.35 9.26
CA LYS A 297 6.96 25.29 8.12
C LYS A 297 8.35 25.54 7.55
N ALA A 298 9.37 25.63 8.41
CA ALA A 298 10.76 25.81 7.97
C ALA A 298 11.28 24.57 7.23
N ALA A 299 10.95 23.38 7.69
CA ALA A 299 11.26 22.12 7.02
C ALA A 299 10.62 22.05 5.62
N GLY A 300 9.32 22.35 5.52
CA GLY A 300 8.60 22.38 4.24
C GLY A 300 9.19 23.33 3.21
N LYS A 301 9.73 24.50 3.65
CA LYS A 301 10.45 25.44 2.77
C LYS A 301 11.75 24.87 2.19
N GLN A 302 12.33 23.85 2.83
CA GLN A 302 13.51 23.13 2.35
C GLN A 302 13.14 21.84 1.58
N GLY A 303 11.85 21.57 1.35
CA GLY A 303 11.38 20.34 0.71
C GLY A 303 11.41 19.11 1.64
N LEU A 304 11.55 19.33 2.95
CA LEU A 304 11.54 18.24 3.94
C LEU A 304 10.14 18.08 4.54
N GLU A 305 9.68 16.84 4.59
CA GLU A 305 8.48 16.43 5.35
C GLU A 305 8.88 15.97 6.75
N ILE A 306 8.03 16.25 7.75
CA ILE A 306 8.27 15.79 9.12
C ILE A 306 7.61 14.44 9.34
N ALA A 307 8.43 13.45 9.70
CA ALA A 307 7.97 12.20 10.29
C ALA A 307 8.05 12.29 11.81
N MET A 308 6.94 12.01 12.48
CA MET A 308 6.84 12.04 13.94
C MET A 308 6.69 10.62 14.49
N ASP A 309 7.35 10.34 15.60
CA ASP A 309 7.19 9.05 16.29
C ASP A 309 5.80 8.95 16.93
N LEU A 310 5.10 7.84 16.69
CA LEU A 310 3.85 7.46 17.32
C LEU A 310 4.09 6.26 18.22
N ALA A 311 4.45 6.51 19.47
CA ALA A 311 4.69 5.50 20.47
C ALA A 311 3.50 5.39 21.45
N LEU A 312 2.65 4.39 21.25
CA LEU A 312 1.46 4.16 22.10
C LEU A 312 1.84 3.44 23.38
N GLN A 313 2.47 4.19 24.27
CA GLN A 313 2.89 3.83 25.62
C GLN A 313 3.09 5.09 26.45
N THR A 314 3.12 4.97 27.75
CA THR A 314 3.21 6.13 28.65
C THR A 314 4.33 5.98 29.67
N SER A 315 4.76 7.09 30.25
CA SER A 315 5.47 7.06 31.54
C SER A 315 4.48 6.80 32.68
N PRO A 316 4.98 6.47 33.89
CA PRO A 316 4.14 6.41 35.09
C PRO A 316 3.48 7.75 35.46
N ASP A 317 4.04 8.86 35.00
CA ASP A 317 3.60 10.24 35.31
C ASP A 317 2.62 10.82 34.30
N HIS A 318 2.27 10.06 33.24
CA HIS A 318 1.37 10.49 32.18
C HIS A 318 -0.02 10.83 32.72
N PRO A 319 -0.68 11.89 32.23
CA PRO A 319 -2.04 12.25 32.68
C PRO A 319 -3.04 11.07 32.61
N TRP A 320 -3.00 10.23 31.57
CA TRP A 320 -3.90 9.07 31.42
C TRP A 320 -3.82 8.07 32.58
N VAL A 321 -2.67 7.95 33.23
CA VAL A 321 -2.53 7.03 34.40
C VAL A 321 -3.51 7.39 35.52
N LYS A 322 -3.86 8.68 35.62
CA LYS A 322 -4.81 9.19 36.62
C LYS A 322 -6.22 9.34 36.09
N THR A 323 -6.36 9.76 34.81
CA THR A 323 -7.68 10.04 34.20
C THR A 323 -8.36 8.78 33.67
N ASN A 324 -7.60 7.81 33.22
CA ASN A 324 -8.06 6.58 32.57
C ASN A 324 -7.28 5.36 33.09
N PRO A 325 -7.38 5.04 34.40
CA PRO A 325 -6.59 3.96 35.00
C PRO A 325 -6.93 2.57 34.45
N GLU A 326 -8.08 2.39 33.82
CA GLU A 326 -8.52 1.19 33.08
C GLU A 326 -7.67 0.93 31.83
N TRP A 327 -6.98 1.92 31.30
CA TRP A 327 -6.08 1.75 30.16
C TRP A 327 -4.73 1.09 30.52
N PHE A 328 -4.58 0.63 31.76
CA PHE A 328 -3.33 0.05 32.25
C PHE A 328 -3.57 -1.26 33.02
N ASN A 329 -2.86 -2.30 32.60
CA ASN A 329 -2.90 -3.59 33.28
C ASN A 329 -2.31 -3.51 34.69
N LYS A 330 -2.97 -4.12 35.65
CA LYS A 330 -2.48 -4.24 37.03
C LYS A 330 -1.87 -5.62 37.26
N ARG A 331 -0.79 -5.65 38.02
CA ARG A 331 -0.18 -6.85 38.54
C ARG A 331 -0.96 -7.40 39.71
N ALA A 332 -0.65 -8.63 40.13
CA ALA A 332 -1.28 -9.28 41.28
C ALA A 332 -1.10 -8.52 42.61
N ASP A 333 -0.07 -7.71 42.74
CA ASP A 333 0.20 -6.84 43.89
C ASP A 333 -0.52 -5.48 43.81
N GLY A 334 -1.32 -5.26 42.77
CA GLY A 334 -2.05 -4.01 42.51
C GLY A 334 -1.25 -2.89 41.84
N THR A 335 0.03 -3.07 41.60
CA THR A 335 0.84 -2.10 40.84
C THR A 335 0.55 -2.18 39.34
N ILE A 336 0.74 -1.07 38.64
CA ILE A 336 0.60 -1.06 37.17
C ILE A 336 1.77 -1.84 36.54
N ALA A 337 1.45 -2.66 35.53
CA ALA A 337 2.42 -3.40 34.78
C ALA A 337 3.29 -2.46 33.93
N TYR A 338 4.60 -2.54 34.05
CA TYR A 338 5.53 -1.84 33.18
C TYR A 338 5.98 -2.74 32.02
N ALA A 339 6.54 -2.14 30.98
CA ALA A 339 7.07 -2.88 29.83
C ALA A 339 8.28 -3.73 30.25
N GLU A 340 8.30 -4.99 29.81
CA GLU A 340 9.43 -5.89 30.08
C GLU A 340 9.63 -6.92 28.96
N ASN A 341 10.89 -7.29 28.78
CA ASN A 341 11.30 -8.41 27.98
C ASN A 341 12.37 -9.16 28.80
N PRO A 342 11.97 -10.09 29.65
CA PRO A 342 12.82 -10.66 30.68
C PRO A 342 14.18 -11.16 30.13
N PRO A 343 15.31 -10.84 30.80
CA PRO A 343 15.38 -10.18 32.10
C PRO A 343 15.34 -8.63 32.07
N LYS A 344 15.17 -8.01 30.89
CA LYS A 344 15.12 -6.53 30.75
C LYS A 344 13.80 -5.97 31.28
N LYS A 345 13.88 -4.88 32.03
CA LYS A 345 12.76 -4.15 32.63
C LYS A 345 12.82 -2.68 32.20
N TYR A 346 11.67 -2.16 31.80
CA TYR A 346 11.48 -0.77 31.38
C TYR A 346 10.47 -0.12 32.31
N GLN A 347 10.87 0.12 33.57
CA GLN A 347 9.98 0.63 34.64
C GLN A 347 9.47 2.06 34.37
N ASP A 348 10.13 2.78 33.47
CA ASP A 348 9.76 4.10 32.99
C ASP A 348 8.67 4.06 31.90
N ILE A 349 8.19 2.86 31.49
CA ILE A 349 7.21 2.67 30.40
C ILE A 349 6.06 1.78 30.85
N TYR A 350 4.84 2.30 30.76
CA TYR A 350 3.59 1.58 30.94
C TYR A 350 2.95 1.30 29.59
N PRO A 351 2.78 0.02 29.17
CA PRO A 351 2.01 -0.37 28.01
C PRO A 351 0.52 -0.04 28.19
N ILE A 352 -0.14 0.30 27.07
CA ILE A 352 -1.59 0.52 27.06
C ILE A 352 -2.31 -0.83 26.96
N ASN A 353 -3.34 -1.01 27.76
CA ASN A 353 -4.29 -2.13 27.73
C ASN A 353 -5.49 -1.75 26.84
N PHE A 354 -5.70 -2.48 25.75
CA PHE A 354 -6.78 -2.24 24.80
C PHE A 354 -8.07 -3.02 25.08
N ASP A 355 -8.08 -3.86 26.14
CA ASP A 355 -9.18 -4.79 26.38
C ASP A 355 -10.34 -4.15 27.20
N ASP A 356 -10.04 -3.23 28.10
CA ASP A 356 -11.03 -2.70 29.04
C ASP A 356 -11.77 -1.46 28.52
N ASP A 357 -11.15 -0.66 27.62
CA ASP A 357 -11.78 0.52 26.99
C ASP A 357 -11.24 0.74 25.58
N TYR A 358 -11.55 -0.15 24.68
CA TYR A 358 -11.09 -0.11 23.29
C TYR A 358 -11.49 1.18 22.55
N GLU A 359 -12.75 1.57 22.66
CA GLU A 359 -13.30 2.74 21.95
C GLU A 359 -12.70 4.04 22.48
N GLY A 360 -12.57 4.19 23.79
CA GLY A 360 -11.95 5.37 24.38
C GLY A 360 -10.49 5.53 23.98
N ILE A 361 -9.71 4.44 23.95
CA ILE A 361 -8.32 4.46 23.48
C ILE A 361 -8.24 4.81 22.00
N ARG A 362 -9.06 4.19 21.15
CA ARG A 362 -9.11 4.48 19.72
C ARG A 362 -9.41 5.95 19.46
N ASP A 363 -10.44 6.46 20.10
CA ASP A 363 -10.91 7.84 19.89
C ASP A 363 -9.89 8.88 20.39
N GLU A 364 -9.21 8.58 21.51
CA GLU A 364 -8.15 9.46 22.00
C GLU A 364 -6.92 9.42 21.11
N VAL A 365 -6.49 8.26 20.60
CA VAL A 365 -5.38 8.18 19.65
C VAL A 365 -5.72 8.89 18.34
N LEU A 366 -6.95 8.75 17.84
CA LEU A 366 -7.45 9.53 16.70
C LEU A 366 -7.38 11.04 16.96
N ARG A 367 -7.81 11.49 18.15
CA ARG A 367 -7.71 12.90 18.54
C ARG A 367 -6.26 13.40 18.49
N VAL A 368 -5.33 12.61 19.02
CA VAL A 368 -3.89 12.94 19.01
C VAL A 368 -3.36 13.01 17.57
N ILE A 369 -3.65 12.04 16.72
CA ILE A 369 -3.23 12.04 15.31
C ILE A 369 -3.79 13.27 14.58
N ARG A 370 -5.10 13.54 14.72
CA ARG A 370 -5.76 14.71 14.11
C ARG A 370 -5.12 16.02 14.56
N LEU A 371 -4.75 16.13 15.84
CA LEU A 371 -4.00 17.29 16.34
C LEU A 371 -2.70 17.46 15.55
N TRP A 372 -1.85 16.44 15.47
CA TRP A 372 -0.54 16.57 14.81
C TRP A 372 -0.67 16.75 13.29
N VAL A 373 -1.65 16.14 12.64
CA VAL A 373 -2.00 16.40 11.24
C VAL A 373 -2.36 17.88 11.06
N SER A 374 -3.16 18.47 11.96
CA SER A 374 -3.52 19.88 11.93
C SER A 374 -2.30 20.82 12.10
N LYS A 375 -1.20 20.30 12.68
CA LYS A 375 0.08 21.01 12.83
C LYS A 375 1.04 20.81 11.66
N GLY A 376 0.62 20.05 10.64
CA GLY A 376 1.37 19.83 9.41
C GLY A 376 2.22 18.56 9.39
N VAL A 377 2.04 17.65 10.35
CA VAL A 377 2.66 16.32 10.32
C VAL A 377 1.87 15.43 9.37
N LYS A 378 2.56 14.79 8.43
CA LYS A 378 1.95 13.88 7.44
C LYS A 378 2.49 12.46 7.51
N ILE A 379 3.53 12.22 8.27
CA ILE A 379 4.16 10.92 8.39
C ILE A 379 4.28 10.55 9.86
N PHE A 380 3.80 9.35 10.21
CA PHE A 380 3.98 8.78 11.55
C PHE A 380 4.82 7.51 11.46
N ARG A 381 5.97 7.51 12.12
CA ARG A 381 6.73 6.29 12.38
C ARG A 381 6.13 5.63 13.62
N VAL A 382 5.56 4.45 13.45
CA VAL A 382 4.85 3.76 14.51
C VAL A 382 5.80 2.85 15.29
N ASP A 383 5.98 3.16 16.56
CA ASP A 383 6.83 2.40 17.47
C ASP A 383 6.15 1.08 17.88
N ASN A 384 6.82 -0.04 17.64
CA ASN A 384 6.40 -1.39 18.02
C ASN A 384 4.88 -1.67 17.77
N PRO A 385 4.36 -1.53 16.54
CA PRO A 385 2.93 -1.75 16.27
C PRO A 385 2.49 -3.18 16.54
N HIS A 386 3.40 -4.16 16.44
CA HIS A 386 3.13 -5.58 16.68
C HIS A 386 2.83 -5.91 18.15
N THR A 387 2.99 -4.95 19.08
CA THR A 387 2.61 -5.09 20.48
C THR A 387 1.20 -4.57 20.77
N LYS A 388 0.45 -4.15 19.76
CA LYS A 388 -0.93 -3.66 19.86
C LYS A 388 -1.85 -4.55 19.01
N PRO A 389 -3.16 -4.60 19.30
CA PRO A 389 -4.10 -5.45 18.55
C PRO A 389 -4.17 -5.08 17.07
N VAL A 390 -4.23 -6.08 16.18
CA VAL A 390 -4.31 -5.85 14.73
C VAL A 390 -5.56 -5.07 14.35
N HIS A 391 -6.71 -5.41 14.94
CA HIS A 391 -7.98 -4.72 14.65
C HIS A 391 -7.95 -3.25 15.06
N PHE A 392 -7.20 -2.88 16.11
CA PHE A 392 -6.99 -1.48 16.45
C PHE A 392 -6.34 -0.70 15.30
N TRP A 393 -5.29 -1.26 14.69
CA TRP A 393 -4.65 -0.63 13.53
C TRP A 393 -5.56 -0.58 12.33
N GLN A 394 -6.37 -1.61 12.08
CA GLN A 394 -7.33 -1.62 10.99
C GLN A 394 -8.34 -0.48 11.12
N ASP A 395 -8.97 -0.35 12.29
CA ASP A 395 -9.97 0.69 12.55
C ASP A 395 -9.34 2.09 12.48
N LEU A 396 -8.20 2.29 13.16
CA LEU A 396 -7.50 3.56 13.20
C LEU A 396 -7.08 4.02 11.81
N LEU A 397 -6.42 3.14 11.05
CA LEU A 397 -5.90 3.48 9.73
C LEU A 397 -7.02 3.69 8.72
N ALA A 398 -8.11 2.93 8.79
CA ALA A 398 -9.28 3.14 7.93
C ALA A 398 -9.83 4.56 8.11
N ILE A 399 -10.05 4.99 9.37
CA ILE A 399 -10.59 6.32 9.68
C ILE A 399 -9.61 7.42 9.21
N VAL A 400 -8.32 7.30 9.55
CA VAL A 400 -7.35 8.33 9.17
C VAL A 400 -7.18 8.42 7.65
N ASN A 401 -7.16 7.30 6.94
CA ASN A 401 -7.06 7.27 5.49
C ASN A 401 -8.26 7.91 4.80
N ASP A 402 -9.47 7.79 5.37
CA ASP A 402 -10.66 8.44 4.82
C ASP A 402 -10.66 9.96 5.08
N GLU A 403 -10.18 10.39 6.24
CA GLU A 403 -10.13 11.81 6.62
C GLU A 403 -8.93 12.55 6.02
N SER A 404 -7.79 11.88 5.91
CA SER A 404 -6.50 12.46 5.53
C SER A 404 -5.68 11.46 4.72
N PRO A 405 -6.08 11.20 3.46
CA PRO A 405 -5.50 10.13 2.63
C PRO A 405 -4.00 10.31 2.32
N ASP A 406 -3.45 11.50 2.51
CA ASP A 406 -2.04 11.83 2.33
C ASP A 406 -1.18 11.58 3.58
N VAL A 407 -1.78 11.08 4.67
CA VAL A 407 -1.05 10.68 5.87
C VAL A 407 -0.48 9.27 5.71
N ILE A 408 0.83 9.15 5.99
CA ILE A 408 1.58 7.90 5.86
C ILE A 408 1.90 7.34 7.25
N PHE A 409 1.71 6.04 7.44
CA PHE A 409 2.15 5.31 8.62
C PHE A 409 3.25 4.32 8.23
N LEU A 410 4.43 4.46 8.85
CA LEU A 410 5.56 3.54 8.68
C LEU A 410 5.73 2.70 9.94
N ALA A 411 5.56 1.39 9.82
CA ALA A 411 5.61 0.47 10.94
C ALA A 411 7.06 0.04 11.27
N GLU A 412 7.48 0.18 12.52
CA GLU A 412 8.63 -0.53 13.07
C GLU A 412 8.18 -1.93 13.54
N ALA A 413 8.04 -2.87 12.61
CA ALA A 413 7.49 -4.19 12.91
C ALA A 413 8.58 -5.28 12.95
N PHE A 414 8.60 -6.05 14.04
CA PHE A 414 9.46 -7.22 14.23
C PHE A 414 8.58 -8.47 14.23
N THR A 415 7.99 -8.78 13.08
CA THR A 415 7.14 -9.96 12.87
C THR A 415 7.78 -10.94 11.90
N ARG A 416 7.31 -12.20 11.95
CA ARG A 416 7.73 -13.25 11.00
C ARG A 416 6.84 -13.25 9.79
#